data_5af9130108933d636e4b23f10722c7b8
#
_entry.id   5af9130108933d636e4b23f10722c7b8
#
_cell.length_a   1.000
_cell.length_b   1.000
_cell.length_c   1.000
_cell.angle_alpha   90.00
_cell.angle_beta   90.00
_cell.angle_gamma   90.00
#
_symmetry.space_group_name_H-M   'P 1'
#
loop_
_entity.id
_entity.type
_entity.pdbx_description
1 polymer ?
#
loop_
_entity_poly.entity_id
_entity_poly.type
_entity_poly.pdbx_seq_one_letter_code
_entity_poly.pdbx_strand_id
1 'polypeptide(L)'
;MSLNLNLLIPHSPTNEYQCLADLNLYDAPECVRLATQAAAGRNLRITSNHQDTAVQVCLCEDDYPGWVAVNDLSLLQPATTPYEPAFFTESEIKKLLPEVIEFTQQAMQQNNYYLWGGTVGPNYDCSGLMQAAFVSVGVWLPRDAYQQEAFTQPININDIEPGDLIFFGTPQKATHVGLYLGDGYY
;
A
#
# COMPACT_ATOMS: atom_id res chain seq x y z
N MET A 1 29.29 15.55 1.64
CA MET A 1 28.50 16.76 1.37
C MET A 1 27.09 16.47 1.83
N SER A 2 26.45 17.33 2.58
CA SER A 2 25.05 17.07 3.00
C SER A 2 24.13 17.27 1.79
N LEU A 3 23.22 16.33 1.58
CA LEU A 3 22.19 16.37 0.53
C LEU A 3 21.34 17.64 0.71
N ASN A 4 21.24 18.45 -0.33
CA ASN A 4 20.36 19.63 -0.32
C ASN A 4 19.06 19.29 -1.07
N LEU A 5 18.05 18.85 -0.34
CA LEU A 5 16.76 18.43 -0.89
C LEU A 5 16.06 19.53 -1.70
N ASN A 6 16.25 20.81 -1.34
CA ASN A 6 15.65 21.93 -2.07
C ASN A 6 16.19 22.09 -3.51
N LEU A 7 17.30 21.45 -3.84
CA LEU A 7 17.86 21.42 -5.20
C LEU A 7 17.33 20.23 -6.02
N LEU A 8 16.78 19.23 -5.33
CA LEU A 8 16.36 17.96 -5.95
C LEU A 8 14.85 17.87 -6.14
N ILE A 9 14.08 18.52 -5.28
CA ILE A 9 12.61 18.45 -5.29
C ILE A 9 12.04 19.87 -5.17
N PRO A 10 11.06 20.24 -6.02
CA PRO A 10 10.36 21.53 -5.89
C PRO A 10 9.63 21.61 -4.54
N HIS A 11 9.53 22.83 -4.00
CA HIS A 11 8.76 23.06 -2.78
C HIS A 11 7.28 22.73 -2.99
N SER A 12 6.69 21.94 -2.08
CA SER A 12 5.26 21.65 -2.06
C SER A 12 4.52 22.59 -1.12
N PRO A 13 3.45 23.25 -1.56
CA PRO A 13 2.63 24.10 -0.70
C PRO A 13 1.86 23.33 0.38
N THR A 14 1.63 22.04 0.17
CA THR A 14 0.90 21.15 1.08
C THR A 14 1.84 20.30 1.94
N ASN A 15 3.16 20.36 1.72
CA ASN A 15 4.17 19.43 2.23
C ASN A 15 3.96 17.96 1.76
N GLU A 16 3.10 17.73 0.77
CA GLU A 16 2.85 16.45 0.16
C GLU A 16 3.31 16.42 -1.28
N TYR A 17 3.67 15.25 -1.74
CA TYR A 17 4.12 14.99 -3.10
C TYR A 17 3.32 13.84 -3.68
N GLN A 18 3.03 13.92 -4.97
CA GLN A 18 2.36 12.86 -5.69
C GLN A 18 3.37 12.09 -6.55
N CYS A 19 3.25 10.77 -6.57
CA CYS A 19 4.06 9.90 -7.41
C CYS A 19 3.63 10.02 -8.87
N LEU A 20 4.56 10.39 -9.76
CA LEU A 20 4.35 10.45 -11.21
C LEU A 20 4.40 9.06 -11.86
N ALA A 21 5.08 8.13 -11.21
CA ALA A 21 5.22 6.74 -11.62
C ALA A 21 5.27 5.85 -10.37
N ASP A 22 5.22 4.54 -10.57
CA ASP A 22 5.39 3.58 -9.49
C ASP A 22 6.76 3.72 -8.84
N LEU A 23 6.81 3.79 -7.52
CA LEU A 23 8.02 3.96 -6.73
C LEU A 23 8.22 2.79 -5.78
N ASN A 24 9.46 2.34 -5.66
CA ASN A 24 9.87 1.43 -4.60
C ASN A 24 10.20 2.23 -3.32
N LEU A 25 9.65 1.78 -2.21
CA LEU A 25 10.00 2.24 -0.88
C LEU A 25 10.71 1.12 -0.13
N TYR A 26 11.87 1.44 0.42
CA TYR A 26 12.75 0.48 1.08
C TYR A 26 12.66 0.62 2.61
N ASP A 27 13.02 -0.43 3.34
CA ASP A 27 12.99 -0.44 4.80
C ASP A 27 14.19 0.30 5.44
N ALA A 28 15.25 0.53 4.65
CA ALA A 28 16.46 1.18 5.09
C ALA A 28 17.06 2.05 3.97
N PRO A 29 17.92 3.05 4.32
CA PRO A 29 18.49 4.00 3.35
C PRO A 29 19.44 3.38 2.34
N GLU A 30 19.90 2.15 2.55
CA GLU A 30 20.70 1.38 1.60
C GLU A 30 19.90 0.94 0.37
N CYS A 31 18.58 1.06 0.38
CA CYS A 31 17.66 0.74 -0.71
C CYS A 31 17.82 -0.70 -1.26
N VAL A 32 17.97 -1.68 -0.36
CA VAL A 32 18.20 -3.09 -0.73
C VAL A 32 16.92 -3.92 -0.61
N ARG A 33 16.24 -3.82 0.54
CA ARG A 33 15.05 -4.62 0.82
C ARG A 33 13.80 -3.79 0.66
N LEU A 34 12.91 -4.22 -0.24
CA LEU A 34 11.63 -3.58 -0.49
C LEU A 34 10.73 -3.68 0.75
N ALA A 35 10.20 -2.55 1.21
CA ALA A 35 9.21 -2.48 2.28
C ALA A 35 7.79 -2.39 1.70
N THR A 36 7.60 -1.54 0.69
CA THR A 36 6.35 -1.36 -0.02
C THR A 36 6.60 -0.67 -1.37
N GLN A 37 5.53 -0.48 -2.15
CA GLN A 37 5.55 0.32 -3.36
C GLN A 37 4.46 1.39 -3.29
N ALA A 38 4.73 2.54 -3.87
CA ALA A 38 3.73 3.57 -4.11
C ALA A 38 3.38 3.57 -5.59
N ALA A 39 2.17 3.20 -5.93
CA ALA A 39 1.67 3.30 -7.31
C ALA A 39 1.63 4.76 -7.76
N ALA A 40 1.69 4.99 -9.08
CA ALA A 40 1.49 6.30 -9.66
C ALA A 40 0.18 6.94 -9.15
N GLY A 41 0.24 8.21 -8.79
CA GLY A 41 -0.88 8.94 -8.21
C GLY A 41 -0.96 8.94 -6.68
N ARG A 42 -0.25 8.05 -5.98
CA ARG A 42 -0.20 8.06 -4.50
C ARG A 42 0.49 9.31 -3.97
N ASN A 43 0.02 9.77 -2.81
CA ASN A 43 0.61 10.90 -2.10
C ASN A 43 1.57 10.41 -1.00
N LEU A 44 2.65 11.14 -0.81
CA LEU A 44 3.61 10.92 0.28
C LEU A 44 4.11 12.26 0.85
N ARG A 45 4.59 12.20 2.09
CA ARG A 45 5.30 13.29 2.77
C ARG A 45 6.77 12.94 2.89
N ILE A 46 7.64 13.90 2.65
CA ILE A 46 9.08 13.76 2.90
C ILE A 46 9.33 14.11 4.37
N THR A 47 10.01 13.23 5.10
CA THR A 47 10.40 13.47 6.48
C THR A 47 11.73 14.25 6.54
N SER A 48 12.14 14.66 7.74
CA SER A 48 13.44 15.33 7.94
C SER A 48 14.64 14.38 7.86
N ASN A 49 14.40 13.05 7.83
CA ASN A 49 15.47 12.07 7.80
C ASN A 49 15.93 11.83 6.36
N HIS A 50 17.20 12.03 6.11
CA HIS A 50 17.82 11.75 4.81
C HIS A 50 19.29 11.34 4.97
N GLN A 51 19.75 10.56 4.01
CA GLN A 51 21.16 10.22 3.80
C GLN A 51 21.57 10.63 2.39
N ASP A 52 22.85 10.53 2.04
CA ASP A 52 23.34 10.95 0.72
C ASP A 52 22.70 10.18 -0.44
N THR A 53 22.18 8.97 -0.18
CA THR A 53 21.62 8.06 -1.20
C THR A 53 20.11 7.92 -1.16
N ALA A 54 19.45 8.27 -0.05
CA ALA A 54 18.02 8.05 0.15
C ALA A 54 17.39 9.07 1.08
N VAL A 55 16.08 9.26 0.91
CA VAL A 55 15.24 10.16 1.71
C VAL A 55 14.12 9.36 2.34
N GLN A 56 13.88 9.54 3.63
CA GLN A 56 12.76 8.91 4.29
C GLN A 56 11.46 9.63 3.94
N VAL A 57 10.46 8.85 3.58
CA VAL A 57 9.10 9.31 3.25
C VAL A 57 8.08 8.59 4.11
N CYS A 58 6.86 9.12 4.11
CA CYS A 58 5.70 8.53 4.76
C CYS A 58 4.52 8.63 3.77
N LEU A 59 3.91 7.49 3.43
CA LEU A 59 2.72 7.46 2.57
C LEU A 59 1.56 8.13 3.30
N CYS A 60 0.74 8.92 2.59
CA CYS A 60 -0.29 9.73 3.22
C CYS A 60 -1.51 8.91 3.65
N GLU A 61 -1.77 7.80 2.96
CA GLU A 61 -2.97 7.00 3.12
C GLU A 61 -2.97 6.16 4.41
N ASP A 62 -1.82 5.64 4.80
CA ASP A 62 -1.68 4.69 5.93
C ASP A 62 -0.52 5.02 6.87
N ASP A 63 0.09 6.21 6.71
CA ASP A 63 1.28 6.65 7.43
C ASP A 63 2.46 5.65 7.36
N TYR A 64 2.50 4.84 6.30
CA TYR A 64 3.53 3.81 6.15
C TYR A 64 4.89 4.44 5.79
N PRO A 65 5.93 4.22 6.62
CA PRO A 65 7.24 4.79 6.37
C PRO A 65 8.03 3.97 5.36
N GLY A 66 8.93 4.63 4.63
CA GLY A 66 9.89 3.97 3.77
C GLY A 66 10.99 4.91 3.31
N TRP A 67 11.97 4.37 2.60
CA TRP A 67 13.07 5.13 2.02
C TRP A 67 12.96 5.11 0.51
N VAL A 68 13.06 6.28 -0.11
CA VAL A 68 13.11 6.46 -1.57
C VAL A 68 14.53 6.83 -1.97
N ALA A 69 15.06 6.18 -2.99
CA ALA A 69 16.38 6.51 -3.52
C ALA A 69 16.40 7.93 -4.08
N VAL A 70 17.48 8.66 -3.86
CA VAL A 70 17.63 10.05 -4.36
C VAL A 70 17.42 10.15 -5.87
N ASN A 71 17.82 9.13 -6.63
CA ASN A 71 17.64 9.10 -8.08
C ASN A 71 16.16 9.05 -8.51
N ASP A 72 15.27 8.57 -7.64
CA ASP A 72 13.85 8.42 -7.92
C ASP A 72 13.03 9.65 -7.49
N LEU A 73 13.65 10.61 -6.81
CA LEU A 73 12.99 11.84 -6.38
C LEU A 73 12.45 12.70 -7.54
N SER A 74 13.02 12.55 -8.73
CA SER A 74 12.51 13.19 -9.96
C SER A 74 11.13 12.65 -10.40
N LEU A 75 10.69 11.52 -9.85
CA LEU A 75 9.35 10.95 -10.06
C LEU A 75 8.31 11.50 -9.09
N LEU A 76 8.65 12.51 -8.29
CA LEU A 76 7.75 13.19 -7.39
C LEU A 76 7.42 14.59 -7.92
N GLN A 77 6.15 14.96 -7.82
CA GLN A 77 5.70 16.33 -8.05
C GLN A 77 5.00 16.88 -6.79
N PRO A 78 5.07 18.19 -6.51
CA PRO A 78 4.32 18.79 -5.43
C PRO A 78 2.83 18.53 -5.60
N ALA A 79 2.15 18.05 -4.56
CA ALA A 79 0.72 17.92 -4.55
C ALA A 79 0.06 19.31 -4.48
N THR A 80 -0.91 19.57 -5.33
CA THR A 80 -1.65 20.85 -5.34
C THR A 80 -2.72 20.92 -4.26
N THR A 81 -3.21 19.76 -3.84
CA THR A 81 -4.18 19.58 -2.75
C THR A 81 -3.65 18.50 -1.80
N PRO A 82 -3.86 18.65 -0.47
CA PRO A 82 -3.50 17.58 0.45
C PRO A 82 -4.34 16.33 0.20
N TYR A 83 -3.80 15.19 0.59
CA TYR A 83 -4.54 13.93 0.58
C TYR A 83 -5.71 14.01 1.57
N GLU A 84 -6.89 13.62 1.11
CA GLU A 84 -8.09 13.48 1.93
C GLU A 84 -8.58 12.02 1.88
N PRO A 85 -8.71 11.34 3.04
CA PRO A 85 -9.18 9.96 3.08
C PRO A 85 -10.65 9.88 2.63
N ALA A 86 -10.96 8.89 1.79
CA ALA A 86 -12.33 8.54 1.47
C ALA A 86 -12.94 7.71 2.62
N PHE A 87 -14.20 7.95 2.92
CA PHE A 87 -14.96 7.22 3.93
C PHE A 87 -16.08 6.44 3.26
N PHE A 88 -16.21 5.17 3.61
CA PHE A 88 -17.24 4.27 3.10
C PHE A 88 -18.02 3.66 4.26
N THR A 89 -19.31 3.54 4.10
CA THR A 89 -20.16 2.74 4.98
C THR A 89 -19.99 1.24 4.63
N GLU A 90 -20.29 0.36 5.57
CA GLU A 90 -20.29 -1.09 5.33
C GLU A 90 -21.12 -1.47 4.10
N SER A 91 -22.31 -0.87 3.93
CA SER A 91 -23.20 -1.11 2.78
C SER A 91 -22.59 -0.68 1.44
N GLU A 92 -21.77 0.37 1.43
CA GLU A 92 -21.04 0.80 0.23
C GLU A 92 -19.89 -0.16 -0.08
N ILE A 93 -19.11 -0.54 0.93
CA ILE A 93 -18.04 -1.54 0.76
C ILE A 93 -18.59 -2.85 0.22
N LYS A 94 -19.68 -3.38 0.80
CA LYS A 94 -20.30 -4.63 0.33
C LYS A 94 -20.69 -4.61 -1.15
N LYS A 95 -21.07 -3.46 -1.69
CA LYS A 95 -21.39 -3.33 -3.12
C LYS A 95 -20.16 -3.36 -4.03
N LEU A 96 -18.99 -3.02 -3.49
CA LEU A 96 -17.71 -2.98 -4.20
C LEU A 96 -16.96 -4.32 -4.15
N LEU A 97 -17.31 -5.22 -3.23
CA LEU A 97 -16.62 -6.51 -3.05
C LEU A 97 -16.55 -7.36 -4.33
N PRO A 98 -17.57 -7.44 -5.20
CA PRO A 98 -17.44 -8.17 -6.46
C PRO A 98 -16.28 -7.66 -7.34
N GLU A 99 -16.03 -6.36 -7.38
CA GLU A 99 -14.93 -5.77 -8.14
C GLU A 99 -13.58 -6.05 -7.48
N VAL A 100 -13.52 -6.06 -6.14
CA VAL A 100 -12.33 -6.48 -5.37
C VAL A 100 -11.97 -7.93 -5.67
N ILE A 101 -12.96 -8.84 -5.67
CA ILE A 101 -12.77 -10.26 -6.00
C ILE A 101 -12.29 -10.39 -7.46
N GLU A 102 -12.91 -9.68 -8.39
CA GLU A 102 -12.51 -9.71 -9.79
C GLU A 102 -11.05 -9.26 -9.97
N PHE A 103 -10.63 -8.20 -9.28
CA PHE A 103 -9.24 -7.74 -9.30
C PHE A 103 -8.26 -8.84 -8.89
N THR A 104 -8.53 -9.56 -7.78
CA THR A 104 -7.66 -10.64 -7.33
C THR A 104 -7.62 -11.82 -8.31
N GLN A 105 -8.75 -12.17 -8.93
CA GLN A 105 -8.82 -13.20 -9.94
C GLN A 105 -8.05 -12.81 -11.22
N GLN A 106 -8.12 -11.56 -11.64
CA GLN A 106 -7.34 -11.04 -12.77
C GLN A 106 -5.85 -11.04 -12.46
N ALA A 107 -5.45 -10.67 -11.24
CA ALA A 107 -4.05 -10.73 -10.80
C ALA A 107 -3.51 -12.17 -10.84
N MET A 108 -4.30 -13.17 -10.44
CA MET A 108 -3.93 -14.59 -10.53
C MET A 108 -3.69 -15.07 -11.96
N GLN A 109 -4.36 -14.51 -12.95
CA GLN A 109 -4.23 -14.93 -14.36
C GLN A 109 -2.98 -14.34 -15.04
N GLN A 110 -2.33 -13.36 -14.41
CA GLN A 110 -1.11 -12.76 -14.94
C GLN A 110 0.11 -13.63 -14.61
N ASN A 111 1.11 -13.59 -15.48
CA ASN A 111 2.40 -14.19 -15.15
C ASN A 111 3.06 -13.38 -14.04
N ASN A 112 3.12 -13.92 -12.85
CA ASN A 112 3.57 -13.25 -11.64
C ASN A 112 4.48 -14.14 -10.77
N TYR A 113 5.15 -13.52 -9.82
CA TYR A 113 5.82 -14.18 -8.71
C TYR A 113 5.56 -13.42 -7.40
N TYR A 114 5.68 -14.11 -6.28
CA TYR A 114 5.55 -13.48 -4.98
C TYR A 114 6.70 -12.51 -4.74
N LEU A 115 6.38 -11.21 -4.62
CA LEU A 115 7.34 -10.15 -4.36
C LEU A 115 7.12 -9.61 -2.94
N TRP A 116 8.03 -9.90 -2.03
CA TRP A 116 7.99 -9.30 -0.69
C TRP A 116 8.02 -7.76 -0.79
N GLY A 117 7.06 -7.08 -0.16
CA GLY A 117 6.90 -5.63 -0.27
C GLY A 117 6.11 -5.17 -1.50
N GLY A 118 5.72 -6.09 -2.40
CA GLY A 118 5.00 -5.75 -3.63
C GLY A 118 3.55 -5.32 -3.37
N THR A 119 3.17 -4.18 -3.93
CA THR A 119 1.80 -3.63 -3.94
C THR A 119 1.37 -3.14 -5.31
N VAL A 120 2.26 -3.23 -6.28
CA VAL A 120 2.01 -2.83 -7.69
C VAL A 120 2.14 -4.06 -8.59
N GLY A 121 1.15 -4.25 -9.47
CA GLY A 121 1.12 -5.39 -10.37
C GLY A 121 2.31 -5.50 -11.33
N PRO A 122 2.60 -6.70 -11.80
CA PRO A 122 1.86 -7.94 -11.57
C PRO A 122 2.30 -8.70 -10.30
N ASN A 123 3.30 -8.22 -9.57
CA ASN A 123 3.95 -8.94 -8.48
C ASN A 123 3.57 -8.35 -7.12
N TYR A 124 2.96 -9.15 -6.29
CA TYR A 124 2.45 -8.73 -4.98
C TYR A 124 2.98 -9.64 -3.86
N ASP A 125 2.98 -9.14 -2.63
CA ASP A 125 2.86 -10.02 -1.46
C ASP A 125 1.39 -10.15 -1.03
N CYS A 126 1.12 -10.94 0.01
CA CYS A 126 -0.25 -11.26 0.43
C CYS A 126 -1.07 -10.01 0.81
N SER A 127 -0.56 -9.18 1.70
CA SER A 127 -1.23 -7.95 2.15
C SER A 127 -1.20 -6.84 1.10
N GLY A 128 -0.16 -6.81 0.25
CA GLY A 128 -0.07 -5.89 -0.88
C GLY A 128 -1.10 -6.17 -1.95
N LEU A 129 -1.41 -7.45 -2.26
CA LEU A 129 -2.51 -7.80 -3.16
C LEU A 129 -3.85 -7.36 -2.59
N MET A 130 -4.10 -7.59 -1.29
CA MET A 130 -5.33 -7.13 -0.63
C MET A 130 -5.43 -5.61 -0.66
N GLN A 131 -4.37 -4.90 -0.29
CA GLN A 131 -4.35 -3.44 -0.37
C GLN A 131 -4.66 -2.95 -1.79
N ALA A 132 -4.00 -3.49 -2.82
CA ALA A 132 -4.20 -3.10 -4.22
C ALA A 132 -5.63 -3.37 -4.70
N ALA A 133 -6.20 -4.52 -4.34
CA ALA A 133 -7.57 -4.90 -4.73
C ALA A 133 -8.61 -3.94 -4.13
N PHE A 134 -8.51 -3.61 -2.84
CA PHE A 134 -9.43 -2.65 -2.22
C PHE A 134 -9.20 -1.22 -2.70
N VAL A 135 -7.95 -0.80 -2.91
CA VAL A 135 -7.63 0.53 -3.48
C VAL A 135 -8.19 0.69 -4.88
N SER A 136 -8.27 -0.38 -5.69
CA SER A 136 -8.84 -0.31 -7.03
C SER A 136 -10.29 0.19 -7.07
N VAL A 137 -11.02 0.02 -5.95
CA VAL A 137 -12.39 0.51 -5.76
C VAL A 137 -12.44 1.71 -4.79
N GLY A 138 -11.30 2.31 -4.44
CA GLY A 138 -11.20 3.48 -3.59
C GLY A 138 -11.21 3.21 -2.08
N VAL A 139 -11.30 1.95 -1.65
CA VAL A 139 -11.26 1.57 -0.23
C VAL A 139 -9.82 1.34 0.19
N TRP A 140 -9.36 2.05 1.22
CA TRP A 140 -7.99 1.94 1.68
C TRP A 140 -7.83 0.91 2.81
N LEU A 141 -6.84 0.03 2.68
CA LEU A 141 -6.40 -0.89 3.72
C LEU A 141 -4.97 -0.55 4.16
N PRO A 142 -4.60 -0.78 5.44
CA PRO A 142 -3.22 -0.70 5.89
C PRO A 142 -2.30 -1.66 5.13
N ARG A 143 -0.98 -1.38 5.18
CA ARG A 143 0.00 -2.13 4.38
C ARG A 143 0.23 -3.57 4.82
N ASP A 144 0.43 -3.81 6.10
CA ASP A 144 0.85 -5.11 6.60
C ASP A 144 -0.34 -5.96 7.05
N ALA A 145 -0.26 -7.29 6.91
CA ALA A 145 -1.33 -8.22 7.27
C ALA A 145 -1.83 -8.04 8.73
N TYR A 146 -0.91 -7.84 9.69
CA TYR A 146 -1.29 -7.61 11.09
C TYR A 146 -1.97 -6.25 11.30
N GLN A 147 -1.66 -5.25 10.49
CA GLN A 147 -2.33 -3.95 10.53
C GLN A 147 -3.73 -4.07 9.92
N GLN A 148 -3.87 -4.84 8.82
CA GLN A 148 -5.18 -5.13 8.21
C GLN A 148 -6.08 -5.90 9.18
N GLU A 149 -5.53 -6.92 9.89
CA GLU A 149 -6.25 -7.65 10.94
C GLU A 149 -6.76 -6.70 12.05
N ALA A 150 -5.90 -5.80 12.53
CA ALA A 150 -6.26 -4.84 13.56
C ALA A 150 -7.26 -3.75 13.08
N PHE A 151 -7.28 -3.49 11.79
CA PHE A 151 -8.15 -2.49 11.16
C PHE A 151 -9.56 -3.02 10.87
N THR A 152 -9.68 -4.32 10.58
CA THR A 152 -10.96 -4.96 10.24
C THR A 152 -11.71 -5.45 11.47
N GLN A 153 -13.03 -5.59 11.33
CA GLN A 153 -13.88 -6.13 12.39
C GLN A 153 -13.87 -7.65 12.36
N PRO A 154 -13.53 -8.33 13.47
CA PRO A 154 -13.58 -9.78 13.53
C PRO A 154 -15.03 -10.30 13.47
N ILE A 155 -15.25 -11.34 12.69
CA ILE A 155 -16.52 -12.05 12.56
C ILE A 155 -16.35 -13.53 12.92
N ASN A 156 -17.48 -14.23 13.14
CA ASN A 156 -17.44 -15.67 13.35
C ASN A 156 -17.18 -16.38 12.01
N ILE A 157 -16.38 -17.45 12.01
CA ILE A 157 -16.08 -18.24 10.81
C ILE A 157 -17.34 -18.80 10.11
N ASN A 158 -18.43 -19.01 10.84
CA ASN A 158 -19.70 -19.46 10.27
C ASN A 158 -20.47 -18.37 9.53
N ASP A 159 -20.08 -17.11 9.73
CA ASP A 159 -20.73 -15.92 9.15
C ASP A 159 -19.90 -15.32 8.01
N ILE A 160 -18.81 -15.99 7.61
CA ILE A 160 -17.90 -15.51 6.57
C ILE A 160 -18.58 -15.46 5.20
N GLU A 161 -18.45 -14.34 4.51
CA GLU A 161 -18.99 -14.08 3.18
C GLU A 161 -17.88 -13.83 2.15
N PRO A 162 -18.08 -14.08 0.85
CA PRO A 162 -17.12 -13.73 -0.18
C PRO A 162 -16.75 -12.25 -0.12
N GLY A 163 -15.45 -11.98 -0.11
CA GLY A 163 -14.89 -10.62 0.07
C GLY A 163 -14.38 -10.34 1.48
N ASP A 164 -14.64 -11.20 2.45
CA ASP A 164 -14.05 -11.11 3.78
C ASP A 164 -12.56 -11.50 3.74
N LEU A 165 -11.77 -10.89 4.63
CA LEU A 165 -10.35 -11.21 4.78
C LEU A 165 -10.14 -12.34 5.79
N ILE A 166 -9.30 -13.30 5.42
CA ILE A 166 -8.88 -14.40 6.31
C ILE A 166 -7.43 -14.14 6.71
N PHE A 167 -7.17 -14.10 8.02
CA PHE A 167 -5.84 -13.87 8.56
C PHE A 167 -5.25 -15.15 9.14
N PHE A 168 -3.98 -15.38 8.85
CA PHE A 168 -3.21 -16.53 9.32
C PHE A 168 -1.98 -16.05 10.08
N GLY A 169 -1.62 -16.76 11.14
CA GLY A 169 -0.44 -16.40 11.93
C GLY A 169 -0.45 -17.02 13.32
N THR A 170 0.11 -16.29 14.26
CA THR A 170 0.05 -16.64 15.68
C THR A 170 -1.12 -15.89 16.36
N PRO A 171 -1.53 -16.28 17.58
CA PRO A 171 -2.55 -15.53 18.33
C PRO A 171 -2.17 -14.05 18.60
N GLN A 172 -0.90 -13.70 18.44
CA GLN A 172 -0.39 -12.36 18.70
C GLN A 172 -0.22 -11.51 17.46
N LYS A 173 -0.10 -12.15 16.27
CA LYS A 173 0.19 -11.41 15.05
C LYS A 173 -0.14 -12.22 13.79
N ALA A 174 -0.96 -11.64 12.92
CA ALA A 174 -1.13 -12.15 11.56
C ALA A 174 0.18 -11.97 10.75
N THR A 175 0.53 -13.00 10.01
CA THR A 175 1.71 -13.03 9.11
C THR A 175 1.31 -13.25 7.65
N HIS A 176 0.06 -13.59 7.39
CA HIS A 176 -0.49 -13.81 6.07
C HIS A 176 -1.97 -13.41 6.03
N VAL A 177 -2.45 -13.05 4.86
CA VAL A 177 -3.84 -12.69 4.59
C VAL A 177 -4.27 -13.20 3.23
N GLY A 178 -5.52 -13.62 3.12
CA GLY A 178 -6.18 -13.97 1.88
C GLY A 178 -7.58 -13.40 1.81
N LEU A 179 -8.17 -13.37 0.62
CA LEU A 179 -9.55 -12.96 0.38
C LEU A 179 -10.42 -14.20 0.26
N TYR A 180 -11.48 -14.29 1.06
CA TYR A 180 -12.43 -15.41 0.94
C TYR A 180 -13.27 -15.27 -0.33
N LEU A 181 -13.32 -16.33 -1.12
CA LEU A 181 -14.01 -16.37 -2.41
C LEU A 181 -15.33 -17.16 -2.37
N GLY A 182 -15.65 -17.78 -1.23
CA GLY A 182 -16.77 -18.70 -1.07
C GLY A 182 -16.36 -20.16 -1.20
N ASP A 183 -17.25 -21.08 -0.79
CA ASP A 183 -17.10 -22.53 -0.93
C ASP A 183 -15.78 -23.10 -0.36
N GLY A 184 -15.18 -22.41 0.62
CA GLY A 184 -13.93 -22.82 1.25
C GLY A 184 -12.66 -22.41 0.49
N TYR A 185 -12.77 -21.60 -0.55
CA TYR A 185 -11.63 -21.06 -1.32
C TYR A 185 -11.25 -19.66 -0.86
N TYR A 186 -9.95 -19.35 -0.93
CA TYR A 186 -9.38 -18.02 -0.66
C TYR A 186 -8.11 -17.79 -1.49
#